data_34060bcb7a8571abcf9dbe4d725d4442
#
_entry.id   34060bcb7a8571abcf9dbe4d725d4442
#
_cell.length_a   1.000
_cell.length_b   1.000
_cell.length_c   1.000
_cell.angle_alpha   90.00
_cell.angle_beta   90.00
_cell.angle_gamma   90.00
#
_symmetry.space_group_name_H-M   'P 1'
#
loop_
_entity.id
_entity.type
_entity.pdbx_description
1 polymer ?
#
loop_
_entity_poly.entity_id
_entity_poly.type
_entity_poly.pdbx_seq_one_letter_code
_entity_poly.pdbx_strand_id
1 'polypeptide(L)'
;MNRLSSLLAVLVLLAPPAAADVLQKSRIPAGARWIAHLDVQAMRSSKLYALVREESGKDGPDEVADGLAEFRMFAGLDPTQDFESVTLYSVSFSEKGCVALLAGGAKIDGALEKMKTLENYRTTPVQGHVLHTWGDLGDTWYASVHRVSGSEERVVVASQDPAQVVRGLSVLAHESESLAEAAQPAIRATPAAGSILFAAAGESLDELGRIEPVSAVAKLTKAVVLDVGEDRGALSARVSLDTRTPEDAQRIHQVLQGAVALVGLAGGDGHDETHAKLQSLVEGLRISVSDTRVDAVFRYDVRTLVEDLKSLDEHDHDAAESREGSRKEHRARKHRDEDKEEGE
;
A
#
# COMPACT_ATOMS: atom_id res chain seq x y z
N MET A 1 -2.64 15.53 -3.41
CA MET A 1 -2.30 14.09 -3.26
C MET A 1 -3.55 13.44 -2.71
N ASN A 2 -4.06 12.42 -3.40
CA ASN A 2 -5.37 11.84 -3.06
C ASN A 2 -5.35 11.18 -1.69
N ARG A 3 -6.28 11.56 -0.80
CA ARG A 3 -6.43 11.06 0.58
C ARG A 3 -6.50 9.52 0.67
N LEU A 4 -6.95 8.84 -0.40
CA LEU A 4 -6.97 7.38 -0.50
C LEU A 4 -5.56 6.77 -0.59
N SER A 5 -4.60 7.45 -1.22
CA SER A 5 -3.21 6.98 -1.29
C SER A 5 -2.54 7.00 0.09
N SER A 6 -2.92 7.96 0.93
CA SER A 6 -2.47 8.03 2.33
C SER A 6 -3.10 6.93 3.18
N LEU A 7 -4.38 6.59 2.96
CA LEU A 7 -5.06 5.49 3.67
C LEU A 7 -4.42 4.12 3.37
N LEU A 8 -3.92 3.92 2.16
CA LEU A 8 -3.27 2.67 1.76
C LEU A 8 -1.90 2.48 2.43
N ALA A 9 -1.13 3.56 2.57
CA ALA A 9 0.16 3.53 3.30
C ALA A 9 -0.02 3.23 4.79
N VAL A 10 -1.18 3.59 5.34
CA VAL A 10 -1.57 3.48 6.74
C VAL A 10 -1.92 2.06 7.17
N LEU A 11 -2.52 1.29 6.26
CA LEU A 11 -3.05 -0.04 6.56
C LEU A 11 -1.98 -1.12 6.81
N VAL A 12 -0.68 -0.82 6.67
CA VAL A 12 0.40 -1.82 6.75
C VAL A 12 0.87 -2.15 8.18
N LEU A 13 0.38 -1.52 9.23
CA LEU A 13 1.10 -1.50 10.50
C LEU A 13 0.41 -2.10 11.75
N LEU A 14 -0.61 -2.99 11.67
CA LEU A 14 -1.35 -3.30 12.89
C LEU A 14 -1.96 -4.73 13.03
N ALA A 15 -1.52 -5.69 13.98
CA ALA A 15 -2.22 -6.89 14.30
C ALA A 15 -1.98 -8.08 15.23
N PRO A 16 -2.68 -8.88 16.02
CA PRO A 16 -2.35 -10.22 16.55
C PRO A 16 -3.12 -11.41 15.93
N PRO A 17 -2.69 -12.70 16.14
CA PRO A 17 -2.90 -13.77 15.19
C PRO A 17 -4.28 -14.42 15.19
N ALA A 18 -4.84 -14.55 14.01
CA ALA A 18 -5.85 -15.50 13.62
C ALA A 18 -5.42 -16.15 12.29
N ALA A 19 -6.12 -17.13 11.80
CA ALA A 19 -5.78 -17.72 10.50
C ALA A 19 -5.85 -16.64 9.40
N ALA A 20 -4.74 -16.45 8.71
CA ALA A 20 -4.60 -15.45 7.65
C ALA A 20 -5.70 -15.61 6.59
N ASP A 21 -6.38 -14.51 6.21
CA ASP A 21 -7.31 -14.52 5.08
C ASP A 21 -6.48 -14.45 3.78
N VAL A 22 -6.25 -15.65 3.23
CA VAL A 22 -5.50 -15.76 1.97
C VAL A 22 -6.28 -15.06 0.86
N LEU A 23 -5.61 -14.23 0.05
CA LEU A 23 -6.16 -13.58 -1.13
C LEU A 23 -7.10 -14.52 -1.92
N GLN A 24 -8.39 -14.22 -1.91
CA GLN A 24 -9.41 -15.02 -2.59
C GLN A 24 -9.57 -14.56 -4.05
N LYS A 25 -8.78 -15.14 -4.96
CA LYS A 25 -8.85 -14.84 -6.40
C LYS A 25 -10.22 -15.11 -7.03
N SER A 26 -11.03 -15.97 -6.41
CA SER A 26 -12.43 -16.21 -6.79
C SER A 26 -13.35 -15.01 -6.61
N ARG A 27 -12.91 -13.98 -5.88
CA ARG A 27 -13.65 -12.73 -5.66
C ARG A 27 -13.24 -11.61 -6.60
N ILE A 28 -12.25 -11.83 -7.44
CA ILE A 28 -11.62 -10.83 -8.30
C ILE A 28 -11.95 -11.16 -9.76
N PRO A 29 -12.38 -10.20 -10.60
CA PRO A 29 -12.67 -10.45 -12.01
C PRO A 29 -11.48 -11.01 -12.79
N ALA A 30 -11.74 -11.92 -13.72
CA ALA A 30 -10.75 -12.55 -14.58
C ALA A 30 -9.82 -11.55 -15.30
N GLY A 31 -10.34 -10.38 -15.66
CA GLY A 31 -9.60 -9.32 -16.36
C GLY A 31 -8.80 -8.38 -15.46
N ALA A 32 -8.61 -8.68 -14.17
CA ALA A 32 -7.81 -7.83 -13.28
C ALA A 32 -6.35 -7.77 -13.75
N ARG A 33 -5.82 -6.55 -13.90
CA ARG A 33 -4.43 -6.27 -14.31
C ARG A 33 -3.52 -6.02 -13.15
N TRP A 34 -4.05 -5.51 -12.03
CA TRP A 34 -3.30 -5.38 -10.80
C TRP A 34 -4.19 -5.66 -9.59
N ILE A 35 -3.54 -6.10 -8.53
CA ILE A 35 -4.13 -6.39 -7.22
C ILE A 35 -3.19 -5.86 -6.15
N ALA A 36 -3.75 -5.31 -5.08
CA ALA A 36 -3.08 -5.12 -3.81
C ALA A 36 -3.97 -5.72 -2.71
N HIS A 37 -3.43 -6.60 -1.91
CA HIS A 37 -4.16 -7.30 -0.86
C HIS A 37 -3.44 -7.11 0.48
N LEU A 38 -4.20 -6.69 1.47
CA LEU A 38 -3.77 -6.58 2.85
C LEU A 38 -4.55 -7.58 3.68
N ASP A 39 -3.86 -8.53 4.26
CA ASP A 39 -4.40 -9.40 5.30
C ASP A 39 -4.34 -8.64 6.64
N VAL A 40 -5.47 -8.07 7.04
CA VAL A 40 -5.57 -7.29 8.28
C VAL A 40 -5.39 -8.19 9.49
N GLN A 41 -5.76 -9.46 9.42
CA GLN A 41 -5.56 -10.40 10.52
C GLN A 41 -4.09 -10.78 10.66
N ALA A 42 -3.40 -11.18 9.58
CA ALA A 42 -1.97 -11.47 9.60
C ALA A 42 -1.18 -10.24 10.03
N MET A 43 -1.53 -9.09 9.46
CA MET A 43 -1.01 -7.82 9.88
C MET A 43 -1.18 -7.64 11.39
N ARG A 44 -2.37 -7.78 12.01
CA ARG A 44 -2.61 -7.79 13.47
C ARG A 44 -1.80 -8.84 14.21
N SER A 45 -1.17 -9.81 13.67
CA SER A 45 -0.35 -10.83 14.31
C SER A 45 1.11 -10.46 14.39
N SER A 46 1.53 -9.49 13.60
CA SER A 46 2.94 -9.25 13.41
C SER A 46 3.57 -8.60 14.63
N LYS A 47 4.81 -8.95 14.91
CA LYS A 47 5.64 -8.29 15.92
C LYS A 47 5.90 -6.84 15.54
N LEU A 48 5.98 -6.57 14.23
CA LEU A 48 6.12 -5.21 13.70
C LEU A 48 5.01 -4.29 14.22
N TYR A 49 3.76 -4.74 14.15
CA TYR A 49 2.64 -3.98 14.69
C TYR A 49 2.72 -3.74 16.17
N ALA A 50 2.98 -4.80 16.93
CA ALA A 50 3.08 -4.68 18.37
C ALA A 50 4.10 -3.60 18.76
N LEU A 51 5.26 -3.60 18.07
CA LEU A 51 6.31 -2.61 18.31
C LEU A 51 5.91 -1.20 17.88
N VAL A 52 5.34 -1.04 16.69
CA VAL A 52 4.89 0.28 16.22
C VAL A 52 3.81 0.86 17.14
N ARG A 53 2.87 0.05 17.60
CA ARG A 53 1.87 0.50 18.59
C ARG A 53 2.45 0.90 19.94
N GLU A 54 3.45 0.16 20.39
CA GLU A 54 4.17 0.46 21.65
C GLU A 54 4.86 1.82 21.55
N GLU A 55 5.43 2.11 20.40
CA GLU A 55 6.27 3.28 20.13
C GLU A 55 5.45 4.54 19.79
N SER A 56 4.45 4.42 18.93
CA SER A 56 3.65 5.56 18.42
C SER A 56 2.37 5.81 19.23
N GLY A 57 2.17 5.09 20.34
CA GLY A 57 0.92 5.10 21.06
C GLY A 57 -0.18 4.27 20.37
N LYS A 58 -1.43 4.34 20.88
CA LYS A 58 -2.51 3.42 20.47
C LYS A 58 -2.92 3.57 19.01
N ASP A 59 -2.68 4.70 18.42
CA ASP A 59 -3.23 5.07 17.11
C ASP A 59 -2.18 5.17 15.98
N GLY A 60 -0.89 4.95 16.26
CA GLY A 60 0.18 5.03 15.26
C GLY A 60 0.68 6.46 14.99
N PRO A 61 1.44 6.71 13.91
CA PRO A 61 1.85 8.05 13.51
C PRO A 61 0.66 8.99 13.31
N ASP A 62 0.79 10.27 13.67
CA ASP A 62 -0.31 11.25 13.75
C ASP A 62 -1.16 11.31 12.46
N GLU A 63 -0.56 11.33 11.27
CA GLU A 63 -1.30 11.36 10.00
C GLU A 63 -2.15 10.09 9.77
N VAL A 64 -1.69 8.96 10.33
CA VAL A 64 -2.36 7.66 10.27
C VAL A 64 -3.51 7.65 11.25
N ALA A 65 -3.24 8.09 12.47
CA ALA A 65 -4.22 8.18 13.54
C ALA A 65 -5.40 9.05 13.12
N ASP A 66 -5.12 10.20 12.51
CA ASP A 66 -6.13 11.13 12.00
C ASP A 66 -6.99 10.49 10.91
N GLY A 67 -6.40 9.82 9.93
CA GLY A 67 -7.13 9.12 8.86
C GLY A 67 -8.01 7.97 9.39
N LEU A 68 -7.51 7.21 10.37
CA LEU A 68 -8.28 6.16 11.03
C LEU A 68 -9.41 6.74 11.89
N ALA A 69 -9.16 7.85 12.60
CA ALA A 69 -10.17 8.54 13.39
C ALA A 69 -11.29 9.11 12.50
N GLU A 70 -10.92 9.72 11.37
CA GLU A 70 -11.88 10.21 10.38
C GLU A 70 -12.74 9.05 9.83
N PHE A 71 -12.12 7.91 9.50
CA PHE A 71 -12.85 6.74 9.02
C PHE A 71 -13.80 6.16 10.11
N ARG A 72 -13.32 6.04 11.36
CA ARG A 72 -14.15 5.59 12.51
C ARG A 72 -15.34 6.52 12.71
N MET A 73 -15.12 7.83 12.62
CA MET A 73 -16.17 8.83 12.74
C MET A 73 -17.19 8.71 11.60
N PHE A 74 -16.73 8.56 10.38
CA PHE A 74 -17.54 8.46 9.17
C PHE A 74 -18.32 7.13 9.09
N ALA A 75 -17.60 6.00 9.13
CA ALA A 75 -18.20 4.69 8.94
C ALA A 75 -18.69 4.03 10.24
N GLY A 76 -18.19 4.46 11.41
CA GLY A 76 -18.46 3.79 12.68
C GLY A 76 -17.75 2.44 12.83
N LEU A 77 -16.77 2.16 11.96
CA LEU A 77 -15.95 0.97 11.95
C LEU A 77 -14.51 1.32 12.29
N ASP A 78 -13.82 0.44 12.96
CA ASP A 78 -12.38 0.48 13.11
C ASP A 78 -11.75 -0.38 12.01
N PRO A 79 -11.06 0.22 11.02
CA PRO A 79 -10.49 -0.54 9.91
C PRO A 79 -9.55 -1.64 10.37
N THR A 80 -8.93 -1.44 11.54
CA THR A 80 -7.94 -2.35 12.09
C THR A 80 -8.54 -3.48 12.90
N GLN A 81 -9.82 -3.43 13.26
CA GLN A 81 -10.50 -4.42 14.10
C GLN A 81 -11.68 -5.08 13.40
N ASP A 82 -12.38 -4.33 12.57
CA ASP A 82 -13.66 -4.74 12.02
C ASP A 82 -13.54 -5.33 10.61
N PHE A 83 -12.37 -5.15 9.94
CA PHE A 83 -12.05 -5.85 8.71
C PHE A 83 -11.11 -7.02 8.93
N GLU A 84 -11.26 -8.05 8.10
CA GLU A 84 -10.40 -9.22 8.02
C GLU A 84 -9.35 -9.02 6.94
N SER A 85 -9.78 -8.47 5.81
CA SER A 85 -8.89 -8.12 4.70
C SER A 85 -9.38 -6.93 3.88
N VAL A 86 -8.44 -6.31 3.18
CA VAL A 86 -8.69 -5.27 2.19
C VAL A 86 -8.02 -5.69 0.88
N THR A 87 -8.79 -5.78 -0.19
CA THR A 87 -8.27 -6.08 -1.52
C THR A 87 -8.62 -4.95 -2.46
N LEU A 88 -7.62 -4.38 -3.08
CA LEU A 88 -7.79 -3.43 -4.18
C LEU A 88 -7.47 -4.13 -5.48
N TYR A 89 -8.22 -3.87 -6.52
CA TYR A 89 -7.90 -4.33 -7.86
C TYR A 89 -8.41 -3.38 -8.94
N SER A 90 -7.87 -3.49 -10.13
CA SER A 90 -8.45 -2.86 -11.30
C SER A 90 -8.17 -3.67 -12.57
N VAL A 91 -9.04 -3.49 -13.54
CA VAL A 91 -8.89 -4.03 -14.91
C VAL A 91 -8.11 -3.08 -15.83
N SER A 92 -7.67 -1.94 -15.30
CA SER A 92 -6.87 -0.93 -16.00
C SER A 92 -5.94 -0.23 -15.01
N PHE A 93 -4.99 0.56 -15.50
CA PHE A 93 -4.15 1.43 -14.67
C PHE A 93 -4.74 2.84 -14.52
N SER A 94 -6.03 3.02 -14.83
CA SER A 94 -6.74 4.29 -14.62
C SER A 94 -7.06 4.50 -13.14
N GLU A 95 -6.88 5.72 -12.64
CA GLU A 95 -7.14 6.11 -11.25
C GLU A 95 -8.59 5.83 -10.81
N LYS A 96 -9.57 6.04 -11.70
CA LYS A 96 -11.00 5.85 -11.41
C LYS A 96 -11.47 4.40 -11.52
N GLY A 97 -10.64 3.51 -12.06
CA GLY A 97 -11.01 2.09 -12.27
C GLY A 97 -10.75 1.19 -11.07
N CYS A 98 -10.25 1.72 -9.97
CA CYS A 98 -9.95 0.96 -8.77
C CYS A 98 -11.22 0.51 -8.05
N VAL A 99 -11.24 -0.76 -7.65
CA VAL A 99 -12.28 -1.36 -6.80
C VAL A 99 -11.65 -1.79 -5.49
N ALA A 100 -12.33 -1.45 -4.39
CA ALA A 100 -12.01 -1.95 -3.06
C ALA A 100 -12.99 -3.05 -2.67
N LEU A 101 -12.45 -4.21 -2.25
CA LEU A 101 -13.18 -5.24 -1.53
C LEU A 101 -12.75 -5.19 -0.07
N LEU A 102 -13.70 -4.94 0.83
CA LEU A 102 -13.45 -4.91 2.27
C LEU A 102 -14.20 -6.09 2.88
N ALA A 103 -13.49 -7.11 3.29
CA ALA A 103 -14.08 -8.28 3.94
C ALA A 103 -14.11 -8.07 5.46
N GLY A 104 -15.22 -8.45 6.10
CA GLY A 104 -15.40 -8.35 7.54
C GLY A 104 -16.71 -8.97 8.02
N GLY A 105 -17.01 -8.81 9.30
CA GLY A 105 -18.18 -9.40 9.91
C GLY A 105 -19.46 -8.53 9.83
N ALA A 106 -20.48 -8.95 10.60
CA ALA A 106 -21.82 -8.34 10.63
C ALA A 106 -21.83 -6.83 11.03
N LYS A 107 -20.79 -6.30 11.66
CA LYS A 107 -20.69 -4.87 11.99
C LYS A 107 -20.76 -3.95 10.76
N ILE A 108 -20.38 -4.46 9.58
CA ILE A 108 -20.50 -3.74 8.29
C ILE A 108 -21.94 -3.32 8.02
N ASP A 109 -22.93 -4.13 8.37
CA ASP A 109 -24.35 -3.76 8.21
C ASP A 109 -24.70 -2.50 9.04
N GLY A 110 -24.12 -2.34 10.24
CA GLY A 110 -24.30 -1.14 11.08
C GLY A 110 -23.63 0.10 10.49
N ALA A 111 -22.47 -0.05 9.86
CA ALA A 111 -21.80 1.06 9.15
C ALA A 111 -22.65 1.58 7.99
N LEU A 112 -23.27 0.68 7.22
CA LEU A 112 -24.17 1.07 6.14
C LEU A 112 -25.36 1.88 6.66
N GLU A 113 -25.98 1.48 7.79
CA GLU A 113 -27.07 2.25 8.39
C GLU A 113 -26.60 3.65 8.83
N LYS A 114 -25.39 3.77 9.37
CA LYS A 114 -24.81 5.07 9.72
C LYS A 114 -24.56 5.93 8.48
N MET A 115 -24.04 5.36 7.41
CA MET A 115 -23.80 6.09 6.15
C MET A 115 -25.10 6.65 5.55
N LYS A 116 -26.25 6.00 5.73
CA LYS A 116 -27.56 6.51 5.30
C LYS A 116 -27.96 7.84 5.95
N THR A 117 -27.33 8.21 7.06
CA THR A 117 -27.59 9.48 7.76
C THR A 117 -26.76 10.65 7.21
N LEU A 118 -25.84 10.40 6.28
CA LEU A 118 -25.01 11.45 5.69
C LEU A 118 -25.83 12.33 4.75
N GLU A 119 -25.57 13.63 4.76
CA GLU A 119 -26.31 14.61 3.96
C GLU A 119 -26.28 14.31 2.45
N ASN A 120 -25.13 13.86 1.94
CA ASN A 120 -24.93 13.55 0.52
C ASN A 120 -25.20 12.08 0.16
N TYR A 121 -25.77 11.30 1.09
CA TYR A 121 -26.11 9.92 0.82
C TYR A 121 -27.35 9.80 -0.09
N ARG A 122 -27.28 8.88 -1.05
CA ARG A 122 -28.37 8.47 -1.91
C ARG A 122 -28.21 7.02 -2.36
N THR A 123 -29.24 6.46 -2.93
CA THR A 123 -29.19 5.17 -3.63
C THR A 123 -29.32 5.40 -5.13
N THR A 124 -28.53 4.67 -5.91
CA THR A 124 -28.52 4.75 -7.37
C THR A 124 -28.75 3.35 -7.95
N PRO A 125 -29.83 3.12 -8.73
CA PRO A 125 -30.02 1.85 -9.42
C PRO A 125 -29.09 1.76 -10.63
N VAL A 126 -28.31 0.67 -10.71
CA VAL A 126 -27.38 0.41 -11.81
C VAL A 126 -27.48 -1.06 -12.17
N GLN A 127 -27.90 -1.38 -13.38
CA GLN A 127 -27.98 -2.75 -13.94
C GLN A 127 -28.68 -3.77 -13.01
N GLY A 128 -29.77 -3.35 -12.36
CA GLY A 128 -30.54 -4.20 -11.45
C GLY A 128 -30.04 -4.24 -10.00
N HIS A 129 -28.88 -3.67 -9.71
CA HIS A 129 -28.37 -3.50 -8.34
C HIS A 129 -28.74 -2.14 -7.78
N VAL A 130 -28.92 -2.06 -6.46
CA VAL A 130 -29.04 -0.79 -5.74
C VAL A 130 -27.70 -0.47 -5.11
N LEU A 131 -27.03 0.57 -5.61
CA LEU A 131 -25.76 1.03 -5.09
C LEU A 131 -25.97 2.17 -4.08
N HIS A 132 -25.25 2.12 -2.99
CA HIS A 132 -25.14 3.22 -2.03
C HIS A 132 -24.14 4.23 -2.57
N THR A 133 -24.49 5.51 -2.51
CA THR A 133 -23.73 6.58 -3.16
C THR A 133 -23.54 7.73 -2.18
N TRP A 134 -22.31 8.25 -2.11
CA TRP A 134 -21.95 9.42 -1.30
C TRP A 134 -20.80 10.18 -1.97
N GLY A 135 -20.53 11.41 -1.50
CA GLY A 135 -19.49 12.30 -2.01
C GLY A 135 -20.06 13.42 -2.89
N ASP A 136 -19.16 14.32 -3.27
CA ASP A 136 -19.47 15.50 -4.06
C ASP A 136 -19.25 15.27 -5.57
N LEU A 137 -19.68 16.25 -6.39
CA LEU A 137 -19.46 16.23 -7.84
C LEU A 137 -17.97 16.10 -8.18
N GLY A 138 -17.59 14.97 -8.79
CA GLY A 138 -16.22 14.66 -9.19
C GLY A 138 -15.49 13.68 -8.27
N ASP A 139 -16.00 13.46 -7.05
CA ASP A 139 -15.45 12.51 -6.08
C ASP A 139 -16.55 11.60 -5.50
N THR A 140 -17.46 11.16 -6.36
CA THR A 140 -18.57 10.30 -5.97
C THR A 140 -18.13 8.85 -5.84
N TRP A 141 -18.46 8.23 -4.72
CA TRP A 141 -18.25 6.82 -4.44
C TRP A 141 -19.53 6.03 -4.52
N TYR A 142 -19.41 4.81 -5.03
CA TYR A 142 -20.47 3.82 -5.13
C TYR A 142 -20.05 2.58 -4.36
N ALA A 143 -20.95 2.02 -3.55
CA ALA A 143 -20.70 0.76 -2.89
C ALA A 143 -21.96 -0.10 -2.78
N SER A 144 -21.73 -1.38 -2.57
CA SER A 144 -22.74 -2.33 -2.16
C SER A 144 -22.14 -3.38 -1.24
N VAL A 145 -22.99 -4.02 -0.43
CA VAL A 145 -22.59 -5.07 0.50
C VAL A 145 -23.09 -6.41 -0.02
N HIS A 146 -22.15 -7.30 -0.33
CA HIS A 146 -22.45 -8.70 -0.62
C HIS A 146 -22.40 -9.52 0.67
N ARG A 147 -23.45 -10.34 0.92
CA ARG A 147 -23.52 -11.27 2.04
C ARG A 147 -23.14 -12.65 1.57
N VAL A 148 -22.06 -13.21 2.13
CA VAL A 148 -21.60 -14.55 1.77
C VAL A 148 -22.59 -15.58 2.32
N SER A 149 -23.14 -16.42 1.44
CA SER A 149 -24.14 -17.42 1.81
C SER A 149 -23.58 -18.42 2.84
N GLY A 150 -24.34 -18.67 3.90
CA GLY A 150 -23.96 -19.62 4.97
C GLY A 150 -22.87 -19.11 5.93
N SER A 151 -22.52 -17.81 5.85
CA SER A 151 -21.51 -17.18 6.70
C SER A 151 -22.02 -15.84 7.25
N GLU A 152 -21.39 -15.36 8.34
CA GLU A 152 -21.59 -14.00 8.83
C GLU A 152 -20.74 -12.96 8.08
N GLU A 153 -19.92 -13.41 7.12
CA GLU A 153 -19.04 -12.57 6.35
C GLU A 153 -19.82 -11.60 5.45
N ARG A 154 -19.33 -10.39 5.38
CA ARG A 154 -19.76 -9.31 4.50
C ARG A 154 -18.59 -8.85 3.66
N VAL A 155 -18.83 -8.65 2.38
CA VAL A 155 -17.85 -8.05 1.47
C VAL A 155 -18.43 -6.75 0.93
N VAL A 156 -17.83 -5.63 1.30
CA VAL A 156 -18.14 -4.34 0.70
C VAL A 156 -17.41 -4.26 -0.64
N VAL A 157 -18.12 -3.96 -1.70
CA VAL A 157 -17.56 -3.62 -3.02
C VAL A 157 -17.71 -2.13 -3.23
N ALA A 158 -16.62 -1.39 -3.35
CA ALA A 158 -16.65 0.07 -3.50
C ALA A 158 -15.75 0.54 -4.66
N SER A 159 -16.20 1.55 -5.41
CA SER A 159 -15.47 2.17 -6.51
C SER A 159 -16.04 3.56 -6.82
N GLN A 160 -15.23 4.40 -7.48
CA GLN A 160 -15.74 5.63 -8.13
C GLN A 160 -16.43 5.37 -9.47
N ASP A 161 -16.28 4.16 -10.03
CA ASP A 161 -17.00 3.72 -11.23
C ASP A 161 -18.09 2.71 -10.86
N PRO A 162 -19.39 3.08 -10.99
CA PRO A 162 -20.49 2.18 -10.63
C PRO A 162 -20.50 0.88 -11.44
N ALA A 163 -20.01 0.89 -12.68
CA ALA A 163 -19.93 -0.33 -13.50
C ALA A 163 -18.93 -1.34 -12.93
N GLN A 164 -17.86 -0.87 -12.29
CA GLN A 164 -16.89 -1.76 -11.64
C GLN A 164 -17.46 -2.36 -10.35
N VAL A 165 -18.30 -1.62 -9.61
CA VAL A 165 -19.02 -2.18 -8.45
C VAL A 165 -19.93 -3.32 -8.89
N VAL A 166 -20.74 -3.11 -9.93
CA VAL A 166 -21.63 -4.15 -10.48
C VAL A 166 -20.83 -5.36 -10.95
N ARG A 167 -19.71 -5.15 -11.66
CA ARG A 167 -18.83 -6.24 -12.08
C ARG A 167 -18.29 -7.05 -10.88
N GLY A 168 -17.84 -6.36 -9.83
CA GLY A 168 -17.39 -7.01 -8.59
C GLY A 168 -18.49 -7.83 -7.93
N LEU A 169 -19.72 -7.30 -7.87
CA LEU A 169 -20.87 -8.02 -7.34
C LEU A 169 -21.22 -9.27 -8.17
N SER A 170 -21.17 -9.18 -9.50
CA SER A 170 -21.44 -10.33 -10.39
C SER A 170 -20.41 -11.44 -10.20
N VAL A 171 -19.14 -11.11 -9.93
CA VAL A 171 -18.11 -12.11 -9.60
C VAL A 171 -18.39 -12.75 -8.24
N LEU A 172 -18.75 -11.97 -7.23
CA LEU A 172 -19.11 -12.49 -5.89
C LEU A 172 -20.37 -13.37 -5.92
N ALA A 173 -21.28 -13.10 -6.85
CA ALA A 173 -22.50 -13.91 -7.09
C ALA A 173 -22.23 -15.12 -7.99
N HIS A 174 -21.01 -15.36 -8.47
CA HIS A 174 -20.65 -16.40 -9.47
C HIS A 174 -21.37 -16.27 -10.80
N GLU A 175 -21.76 -15.06 -11.20
CA GLU A 175 -22.42 -14.74 -12.47
C GLU A 175 -21.40 -14.33 -13.56
N SER A 176 -20.16 -14.02 -13.15
CA SER A 176 -19.05 -13.64 -14.02
C SER A 176 -17.77 -14.37 -13.63
N GLU A 177 -16.91 -14.62 -14.62
CA GLU A 177 -15.65 -15.33 -14.47
C GLU A 177 -14.70 -14.59 -13.51
N SER A 178 -14.16 -15.33 -12.56
CA SER A 178 -13.18 -14.84 -11.59
C SER A 178 -11.74 -15.05 -12.06
N LEU A 179 -10.80 -14.37 -11.42
CA LEU A 179 -9.36 -14.55 -11.64
C LEU A 179 -8.88 -15.97 -11.32
N ALA A 180 -9.57 -16.70 -10.44
CA ALA A 180 -9.28 -18.09 -10.13
C ALA A 180 -9.66 -19.05 -11.28
N GLU A 181 -10.67 -18.69 -12.06
CA GLU A 181 -11.21 -19.50 -13.15
C GLU A 181 -10.58 -19.14 -14.51
N ALA A 182 -9.96 -17.96 -14.60
CA ALA A 182 -9.38 -17.47 -15.84
C ALA A 182 -8.34 -18.44 -16.43
N ALA A 183 -8.50 -18.80 -17.70
CA ALA A 183 -7.57 -19.68 -18.38
C ALA A 183 -6.16 -19.08 -18.55
N GLN A 184 -6.08 -17.77 -18.74
CA GLN A 184 -4.82 -17.02 -18.88
C GLN A 184 -4.89 -15.72 -18.06
N PRO A 185 -4.80 -15.80 -16.73
CA PRO A 185 -4.85 -14.60 -15.91
C PRO A 185 -3.58 -13.75 -16.07
N ALA A 186 -3.75 -12.42 -16.09
CA ALA A 186 -2.63 -11.48 -16.08
C ALA A 186 -1.79 -11.63 -14.79
N ILE A 187 -2.43 -12.02 -13.69
CA ILE A 187 -1.82 -12.21 -12.38
C ILE A 187 -1.91 -13.68 -11.97
N ARG A 188 -0.78 -14.38 -12.06
CA ARG A 188 -0.66 -15.81 -11.70
C ARG A 188 -0.17 -16.02 -10.27
N ALA A 189 0.62 -15.08 -9.77
CA ALA A 189 1.21 -15.16 -8.42
C ALA A 189 0.15 -15.22 -7.32
N THR A 190 0.50 -15.86 -6.22
CA THR A 190 -0.30 -15.93 -4.98
C THR A 190 0.57 -15.49 -3.81
N PRO A 191 -0.01 -14.90 -2.76
CA PRO A 191 0.71 -14.59 -1.52
C PRO A 191 1.42 -15.81 -0.95
N ALA A 192 2.58 -15.61 -0.34
CA ALA A 192 3.22 -16.63 0.49
C ALA A 192 2.44 -16.85 1.78
N ALA A 193 2.66 -17.98 2.45
CA ALA A 193 2.11 -18.20 3.78
C ALA A 193 2.68 -17.16 4.76
N GLY A 194 1.80 -16.48 5.50
CA GLY A 194 2.16 -15.40 6.42
C GLY A 194 2.40 -14.05 5.74
N SER A 195 2.01 -13.91 4.47
CA SER A 195 1.98 -12.62 3.79
C SER A 195 1.01 -11.67 4.49
N ILE A 196 1.48 -10.46 4.76
CA ILE A 196 0.69 -9.36 5.32
C ILE A 196 0.19 -8.47 4.19
N LEU A 197 1.09 -8.10 3.28
CA LEU A 197 0.80 -7.30 2.11
C LEU A 197 1.26 -8.05 0.87
N PHE A 198 0.37 -8.22 -0.06
CA PHE A 198 0.65 -8.76 -1.38
C PHE A 198 0.20 -7.77 -2.44
N ALA A 199 1.04 -7.47 -3.40
CA ALA A 199 0.66 -6.72 -4.57
C ALA A 199 1.21 -7.39 -5.83
N ALA A 200 0.42 -7.40 -6.89
CA ALA A 200 0.84 -7.95 -8.17
C ALA A 200 0.23 -7.15 -9.31
N ALA A 201 1.01 -6.97 -10.37
CA ALA A 201 0.53 -6.37 -11.60
C ALA A 201 1.14 -7.12 -12.79
N GLY A 202 0.35 -7.25 -13.86
CA GLY A 202 0.77 -7.89 -15.10
C GLY A 202 0.14 -7.20 -16.30
N GLU A 203 0.77 -7.36 -17.45
CA GLU A 203 0.40 -6.76 -18.74
C GLU A 203 0.46 -5.21 -18.76
N SER A 204 1.03 -4.64 -19.80
CA SER A 204 1.05 -3.18 -20.03
C SER A 204 1.63 -2.35 -18.86
N LEU A 205 2.65 -2.86 -18.15
CA LEU A 205 3.31 -2.15 -17.06
C LEU A 205 4.01 -0.86 -17.52
N ASP A 206 4.25 -0.71 -18.79
CA ASP A 206 4.74 0.50 -19.44
C ASP A 206 3.79 1.70 -19.24
N GLU A 207 2.50 1.46 -19.03
CA GLU A 207 1.54 2.50 -18.64
C GLU A 207 1.87 3.13 -17.28
N LEU A 208 2.57 2.41 -16.37
CA LEU A 208 3.04 2.91 -15.07
C LEU A 208 4.32 3.76 -15.19
N GLY A 209 5.04 3.66 -16.32
CA GLY A 209 6.39 4.17 -16.48
C GLY A 209 6.46 5.64 -16.88
N ARG A 210 5.98 6.57 -16.05
CA ARG A 210 6.22 8.02 -16.26
C ARG A 210 7.39 8.58 -15.44
N ILE A 211 8.02 7.78 -14.59
CA ILE A 211 9.09 8.20 -13.66
C ILE A 211 10.35 7.40 -13.96
N GLU A 212 11.42 8.06 -14.42
CA GLU A 212 12.73 7.44 -14.56
C GLU A 212 13.42 7.30 -13.18
N PRO A 213 14.18 6.23 -12.91
CA PRO A 213 14.53 5.10 -13.79
C PRO A 213 13.48 3.97 -13.83
N VAL A 214 12.37 4.10 -13.12
CA VAL A 214 11.31 3.07 -13.02
C VAL A 214 10.74 2.74 -14.40
N SER A 215 10.63 3.74 -15.29
CA SER A 215 10.12 3.55 -16.65
C SER A 215 10.96 2.58 -17.48
N ALA A 216 12.29 2.60 -17.30
CA ALA A 216 13.19 1.70 -18.02
C ALA A 216 13.00 0.23 -17.58
N VAL A 217 12.85 0.00 -16.26
CA VAL A 217 12.57 -1.33 -15.70
C VAL A 217 11.17 -1.81 -16.08
N ALA A 218 10.16 -0.94 -16.01
CA ALA A 218 8.78 -1.26 -16.36
C ALA A 218 8.63 -1.76 -17.80
N LYS A 219 9.34 -1.15 -18.76
CA LYS A 219 9.33 -1.55 -20.18
C LYS A 219 9.89 -2.96 -20.42
N LEU A 220 10.82 -3.42 -19.58
CA LEU A 220 11.43 -4.74 -19.65
C LEU A 220 10.62 -5.79 -18.89
N THR A 221 9.74 -5.35 -17.99
CA THR A 221 8.99 -6.21 -17.07
C THR A 221 7.64 -6.59 -17.67
N LYS A 222 7.27 -7.86 -17.57
CA LYS A 222 5.97 -8.42 -17.95
C LYS A 222 5.01 -8.47 -16.78
N ALA A 223 5.52 -8.80 -15.60
CA ALA A 223 4.75 -8.82 -14.36
C ALA A 223 5.64 -8.47 -13.18
N VAL A 224 5.05 -7.84 -12.18
CA VAL A 224 5.69 -7.51 -10.90
C VAL A 224 4.85 -8.08 -9.77
N VAL A 225 5.54 -8.59 -8.76
CA VAL A 225 4.94 -9.08 -7.51
C VAL A 225 5.72 -8.51 -6.35
N LEU A 226 5.01 -7.94 -5.39
CA LEU A 226 5.51 -7.58 -4.06
C LEU A 226 4.80 -8.47 -3.04
N ASP A 227 5.58 -9.09 -2.18
CA ASP A 227 5.08 -9.91 -1.07
C ASP A 227 5.83 -9.53 0.20
N VAL A 228 5.09 -9.05 1.20
CA VAL A 228 5.64 -8.62 2.49
C VAL A 228 4.97 -9.43 3.59
N GLY A 229 5.77 -10.09 4.40
CA GLY A 229 5.30 -10.89 5.52
C GLY A 229 6.28 -10.90 6.69
N GLU A 230 5.87 -11.48 7.79
CA GLU A 230 6.72 -11.68 8.95
C GLU A 230 6.86 -13.18 9.26
N ASP A 231 8.09 -13.65 9.42
CA ASP A 231 8.39 -14.99 9.86
C ASP A 231 9.36 -14.94 11.04
N ARG A 232 8.95 -15.50 12.19
CA ARG A 232 9.75 -15.61 13.42
C ARG A 232 10.38 -14.30 13.90
N GLY A 233 9.67 -13.19 13.72
CA GLY A 233 10.13 -11.85 14.14
C GLY A 233 11.11 -11.21 13.16
N ALA A 234 11.26 -11.74 11.96
CA ALA A 234 11.95 -11.10 10.85
C ALA A 234 10.93 -10.67 9.79
N LEU A 235 10.97 -9.40 9.39
CA LEU A 235 10.25 -8.91 8.22
C LEU A 235 10.92 -9.47 6.98
N SER A 236 10.12 -9.98 6.06
CA SER A 236 10.56 -10.42 4.74
C SER A 236 9.78 -9.67 3.67
N ALA A 237 10.45 -8.90 2.84
CA ALA A 237 9.86 -8.29 1.66
C ALA A 237 10.51 -8.90 0.41
N ARG A 238 9.69 -9.39 -0.51
CA ARG A 238 10.15 -9.93 -1.79
C ARG A 238 9.52 -9.14 -2.92
N VAL A 239 10.36 -8.67 -3.83
CA VAL A 239 9.94 -8.14 -5.13
C VAL A 239 10.39 -9.12 -6.20
N SER A 240 9.46 -9.60 -7.02
CA SER A 240 9.73 -10.48 -8.15
C SER A 240 9.33 -9.78 -9.44
N LEU A 241 10.23 -9.73 -10.39
CA LEU A 241 10.03 -9.14 -11.72
C LEU A 241 10.13 -10.26 -12.76
N ASP A 242 9.04 -10.56 -13.43
CA ASP A 242 9.05 -11.45 -14.58
C ASP A 242 9.30 -10.62 -15.85
N THR A 243 10.32 -10.94 -16.62
CA THR A 243 10.71 -10.23 -17.82
C THR A 243 10.27 -10.99 -19.08
N ARG A 244 10.48 -10.38 -20.25
CA ARG A 244 10.14 -11.00 -21.54
C ARG A 244 11.23 -11.96 -22.01
N THR A 245 12.48 -11.65 -21.71
CA THR A 245 13.65 -12.43 -22.12
C THR A 245 14.65 -12.56 -20.96
N PRO A 246 15.53 -13.60 -20.99
CA PRO A 246 16.61 -13.72 -20.01
C PRO A 246 17.58 -12.54 -20.05
N GLU A 247 17.82 -11.94 -21.22
CA GLU A 247 18.67 -10.77 -21.39
C GLU A 247 18.09 -9.55 -20.67
N ASP A 248 16.78 -9.36 -20.69
CA ASP A 248 16.10 -8.29 -19.94
C ASP A 248 16.24 -8.50 -18.44
N ALA A 249 16.12 -9.76 -17.97
CA ALA A 249 16.35 -10.11 -16.57
C ALA A 249 17.78 -9.75 -16.12
N GLN A 250 18.78 -10.07 -16.94
CA GLN A 250 20.17 -9.74 -16.67
C GLN A 250 20.40 -8.21 -16.62
N ARG A 251 19.77 -7.44 -17.52
CA ARG A 251 19.86 -5.96 -17.50
C ARG A 251 19.28 -5.38 -16.23
N ILE A 252 18.08 -5.84 -15.83
CA ILE A 252 17.45 -5.39 -14.57
C ILE A 252 18.33 -5.75 -13.38
N HIS A 253 18.87 -6.97 -13.32
CA HIS A 253 19.76 -7.41 -12.27
C HIS A 253 21.01 -6.49 -12.15
N GLN A 254 21.63 -6.13 -13.28
CA GLN A 254 22.78 -5.22 -13.29
C GLN A 254 22.43 -3.82 -12.79
N VAL A 255 21.25 -3.29 -13.19
CA VAL A 255 20.77 -1.98 -12.69
C VAL A 255 20.57 -2.01 -11.19
N LEU A 256 19.92 -3.04 -10.66
CA LEU A 256 19.70 -3.18 -9.21
C LEU A 256 21.00 -3.35 -8.44
N GLN A 257 21.95 -4.15 -8.95
CA GLN A 257 23.28 -4.29 -8.34
C GLN A 257 24.05 -2.96 -8.35
N GLY A 258 23.96 -2.19 -9.45
CA GLY A 258 24.56 -0.87 -9.54
C GLY A 258 23.97 0.10 -8.53
N ALA A 259 22.65 0.09 -8.33
CA ALA A 259 21.98 0.92 -7.33
C ALA A 259 22.43 0.56 -5.90
N VAL A 260 22.49 -0.72 -5.57
CA VAL A 260 23.02 -1.21 -4.29
C VAL A 260 24.47 -0.76 -4.06
N ALA A 261 25.32 -0.89 -5.08
CA ALA A 261 26.71 -0.46 -5.00
C ALA A 261 26.85 1.05 -4.79
N LEU A 262 26.00 1.87 -5.43
CA LEU A 262 25.98 3.32 -5.24
C LEU A 262 25.59 3.72 -3.81
N VAL A 263 24.64 3.05 -3.18
CA VAL A 263 24.31 3.27 -1.76
C VAL A 263 25.52 2.95 -0.88
N GLY A 264 26.24 1.87 -1.15
CA GLY A 264 27.46 1.52 -0.44
C GLY A 264 28.61 2.53 -0.62
N LEU A 265 28.68 3.21 -1.78
CA LEU A 265 29.73 4.21 -2.09
C LEU A 265 29.37 5.63 -1.59
N ALA A 266 28.10 5.97 -1.53
CA ALA A 266 27.65 7.30 -1.11
C ALA A 266 28.05 7.65 0.34
N GLY A 267 28.50 6.68 1.11
CA GLY A 267 28.97 6.81 2.48
C GLY A 267 30.46 6.99 2.67
N GLY A 268 31.17 7.50 1.71
CA GLY A 268 32.59 7.80 1.84
C GLY A 268 32.89 8.72 3.01
N ASP A 269 33.92 8.38 3.78
CA ASP A 269 34.66 9.17 4.77
C ASP A 269 33.92 9.73 6.01
N GLY A 270 32.62 9.46 6.22
CA GLY A 270 31.86 10.04 7.32
C GLY A 270 31.54 9.03 8.43
N HIS A 271 31.81 9.40 9.66
CA HIS A 271 31.26 8.78 10.88
C HIS A 271 29.76 9.07 11.03
N ASP A 272 28.99 9.04 9.92
CA ASP A 272 27.58 9.33 9.93
C ASP A 272 26.80 8.06 10.26
N GLU A 273 26.14 8.07 11.42
CA GLU A 273 25.32 6.98 11.93
C GLU A 273 24.21 6.58 10.94
N THR A 274 23.65 7.55 10.25
CA THR A 274 22.67 7.36 9.18
C THR A 274 23.19 6.45 8.07
N HIS A 275 24.45 6.63 7.71
CA HIS A 275 25.09 5.83 6.67
C HIS A 275 25.29 4.38 7.10
N ALA A 276 25.74 4.14 8.33
CA ALA A 276 25.91 2.78 8.88
C ALA A 276 24.56 2.02 8.88
N LYS A 277 23.46 2.71 9.18
CA LYS A 277 22.10 2.14 9.14
C LYS A 277 21.65 1.81 7.72
N LEU A 278 21.87 2.71 6.76
CA LEU A 278 21.57 2.43 5.36
C LEU A 278 22.37 1.24 4.84
N GLN A 279 23.62 1.12 5.22
CA GLN A 279 24.45 -0.03 4.86
C GLN A 279 23.89 -1.32 5.47
N SER A 280 23.50 -1.32 6.73
CA SER A 280 22.84 -2.46 7.39
C SER A 280 21.56 -2.90 6.68
N LEU A 281 20.72 -1.95 6.24
CA LEU A 281 19.53 -2.24 5.44
C LEU A 281 19.89 -2.88 4.10
N VAL A 282 20.93 -2.39 3.42
CA VAL A 282 21.39 -2.94 2.15
C VAL A 282 21.96 -4.36 2.32
N GLU A 283 22.62 -4.68 3.43
CA GLU A 283 23.12 -6.03 3.72
C GLU A 283 21.98 -7.07 3.86
N GLY A 284 20.79 -6.63 4.27
CA GLY A 284 19.57 -7.44 4.30
C GLY A 284 18.99 -7.76 2.91
N LEU A 285 19.44 -7.08 1.85
CA LEU A 285 18.93 -7.23 0.49
C LEU A 285 19.74 -8.27 -0.29
N ARG A 286 19.06 -9.24 -0.89
CA ARG A 286 19.62 -10.23 -1.80
C ARG A 286 18.92 -10.15 -3.15
N ILE A 287 19.70 -10.00 -4.21
CA ILE A 287 19.18 -9.95 -5.59
C ILE A 287 19.67 -11.20 -6.31
N SER A 288 18.77 -11.89 -6.97
CA SER A 288 19.05 -13.09 -7.76
C SER A 288 18.31 -13.04 -9.09
N VAL A 289 18.88 -13.73 -10.10
CA VAL A 289 18.26 -13.88 -11.41
C VAL A 289 18.19 -15.35 -11.76
N SER A 290 17.05 -15.78 -12.32
CA SER A 290 16.83 -17.13 -12.80
C SER A 290 15.98 -17.07 -14.05
N ASP A 291 16.56 -17.44 -15.19
CA ASP A 291 15.94 -17.35 -16.50
C ASP A 291 15.34 -15.94 -16.75
N THR A 292 14.04 -15.81 -16.90
CA THR A 292 13.33 -14.55 -17.13
C THR A 292 12.90 -13.84 -15.85
N ARG A 293 13.33 -14.30 -14.67
CA ARG A 293 12.88 -13.76 -13.38
C ARG A 293 14.01 -13.15 -12.59
N VAL A 294 13.76 -11.96 -12.03
CA VAL A 294 14.61 -11.30 -11.05
C VAL A 294 13.88 -11.25 -9.73
N ASP A 295 14.50 -11.79 -8.68
CA ASP A 295 14.00 -11.71 -7.31
C ASP A 295 14.91 -10.81 -6.48
N ALA A 296 14.35 -9.82 -5.81
CA ALA A 296 14.97 -9.04 -4.76
C ALA A 296 14.30 -9.39 -3.44
N VAL A 297 15.06 -9.93 -2.50
CA VAL A 297 14.55 -10.36 -1.19
C VAL A 297 15.26 -9.58 -0.11
N PHE A 298 14.50 -8.85 0.66
CA PHE A 298 14.94 -8.15 1.86
C PHE A 298 14.48 -8.92 3.09
N ARG A 299 15.38 -9.15 4.05
CA ARG A 299 15.06 -9.74 5.36
C ARG A 299 15.74 -8.94 6.44
N TYR A 300 14.97 -8.56 7.46
CA TYR A 300 15.47 -7.76 8.56
C TYR A 300 14.78 -8.12 9.88
N ASP A 301 15.51 -8.08 11.00
CA ASP A 301 14.86 -8.22 12.31
C ASP A 301 13.92 -7.06 12.56
N VAL A 302 12.70 -7.35 13.00
CA VAL A 302 11.64 -6.34 13.12
C VAL A 302 11.96 -5.29 14.17
N ARG A 303 12.60 -5.69 15.29
CA ARG A 303 12.97 -4.75 16.36
C ARG A 303 14.03 -3.78 15.87
N THR A 304 15.09 -4.31 15.28
CA THR A 304 16.17 -3.50 14.71
C THR A 304 15.66 -2.56 13.62
N LEU A 305 14.73 -3.04 12.78
CA LEU A 305 14.12 -2.20 11.74
C LEU A 305 13.38 -0.99 12.34
N VAL A 306 12.56 -1.21 13.37
CA VAL A 306 11.83 -0.12 14.04
C VAL A 306 12.79 0.88 14.70
N GLU A 307 13.84 0.39 15.37
CA GLU A 307 14.87 1.22 15.98
C GLU A 307 15.63 2.06 14.93
N ASP A 308 16.04 1.44 13.82
CA ASP A 308 16.74 2.13 12.73
C ASP A 308 15.88 3.18 12.04
N LEU A 309 14.61 2.87 11.76
CA LEU A 309 13.68 3.81 11.14
C LEU A 309 13.43 5.05 12.02
N LYS A 310 13.27 4.86 13.33
CA LYS A 310 13.12 5.96 14.28
C LYS A 310 14.29 6.92 14.26
N SER A 311 15.48 6.36 14.34
CA SER A 311 16.68 7.20 14.36
C SER A 311 16.91 7.96 13.06
N LEU A 312 16.43 7.44 11.92
CA LEU A 312 16.44 8.17 10.66
C LEU A 312 15.46 9.36 10.67
N ASP A 313 14.28 9.17 11.25
CA ASP A 313 13.25 10.21 11.37
C ASP A 313 13.68 11.34 12.31
N GLU A 314 14.27 11.02 13.46
CA GLU A 314 14.82 12.01 14.40
C GLU A 314 15.90 12.87 13.76
N HIS A 315 16.79 12.29 12.94
CA HIS A 315 17.84 13.04 12.25
C HIS A 315 17.30 14.00 11.18
N ASP A 316 16.26 13.61 10.47
CA ASP A 316 15.62 14.47 9.46
C ASP A 316 14.91 15.67 10.12
N HIS A 317 14.30 15.49 11.29
CA HIS A 317 13.71 16.57 12.07
C HIS A 317 14.75 17.57 12.55
N ASP A 318 15.85 17.11 13.14
CA ASP A 318 16.95 17.97 13.62
C ASP A 318 17.61 18.75 12.47
N ALA A 319 17.77 18.11 11.31
CA ALA A 319 18.29 18.76 10.12
C ALA A 319 17.34 19.81 9.54
N ALA A 320 16.03 19.59 9.61
CA ALA A 320 15.02 20.54 9.18
C ALA A 320 14.95 21.76 10.11
N GLU A 321 14.98 21.58 11.42
CA GLU A 321 15.01 22.66 12.41
C GLU A 321 16.29 23.50 12.29
N SER A 322 17.45 22.86 12.09
CA SER A 322 18.72 23.56 11.88
C SER A 322 18.72 24.44 10.62
N ARG A 323 18.09 23.97 9.54
CA ARG A 323 17.92 24.73 8.30
C ARG A 323 16.95 25.90 8.46
N GLU A 324 15.89 25.74 9.24
CA GLU A 324 14.93 26.80 9.51
C GLU A 324 15.52 27.87 10.44
N GLY A 325 16.28 27.46 11.46
CA GLY A 325 17.07 28.35 12.32
C GLY A 325 18.06 29.21 11.53
N SER A 326 18.86 28.59 10.64
CA SER A 326 19.80 29.30 9.77
C SER A 326 19.11 30.28 8.81
N ARG A 327 17.93 29.92 8.28
CA ARG A 327 17.14 30.84 7.44
C ARG A 327 16.59 32.05 8.20
N LYS A 328 16.14 31.84 9.45
CA LYS A 328 15.66 32.93 10.31
C LYS A 328 16.80 33.87 10.69
N GLU A 329 17.99 33.37 11.03
CA GLU A 329 19.17 34.19 11.30
C GLU A 329 19.64 34.98 10.07
N HIS A 330 19.62 34.37 8.90
CA HIS A 330 20.02 35.03 7.66
C HIS A 330 19.05 36.16 7.28
N ARG A 331 17.73 35.96 7.49
CA ARG A 331 16.72 37.01 7.33
C ARG A 331 16.90 38.14 8.35
N ALA A 332 17.15 37.80 9.60
CA ALA A 332 17.37 38.83 10.64
C ALA A 332 18.65 39.67 10.39
N ARG A 333 19.71 39.07 9.88
CA ARG A 333 20.92 39.79 9.48
C ARG A 333 20.67 40.74 8.29
N LYS A 334 19.94 40.27 7.28
CA LYS A 334 19.62 41.06 6.09
C LYS A 334 18.80 42.33 6.43
N HIS A 335 17.78 42.19 7.30
CA HIS A 335 17.01 43.37 7.76
C HIS A 335 17.85 44.35 8.59
N ARG A 336 18.83 43.86 9.35
CA ARG A 336 19.69 44.70 10.16
C ARG A 336 20.70 45.47 9.32
N ASP A 337 21.08 44.98 8.16
CA ASP A 337 21.99 45.66 7.23
C ASP A 337 21.23 46.65 6.38
N GLU A 338 19.98 46.38 5.97
CA GLU A 338 19.10 47.31 5.24
C GLU A 338 18.75 48.56 6.09
N ASP A 339 18.47 48.41 7.40
CA ASP A 339 18.18 49.51 8.31
C ASP A 339 19.41 50.42 8.58
N LYS A 340 20.62 49.96 8.28
CA LYS A 340 21.84 50.77 8.39
C LYS A 340 22.15 51.62 7.16
N GLU A 341 21.74 51.20 5.98
CA GLU A 341 21.95 51.93 4.71
C GLU A 341 20.90 53.06 4.52
N GLU A 342 19.72 52.96 5.15
CA GLU A 342 18.71 54.05 5.10
C GLU A 342 18.95 55.17 6.12
N GLY A 343 19.95 55.05 6.98
CA GLY A 343 20.25 56.03 8.05
C GLY A 343 21.46 56.96 7.81
N GLU A 344 22.13 56.91 6.67
CA GLU A 344 23.15 57.82 6.22
C GLU A 344 22.62 58.72 5.08
#